data_f607ae53996df3a482601f11d3d7d90d
#
_entry.id   f607ae53996df3a482601f11d3d7d90d
#
_cell.length_a   1.000
_cell.length_b   1.000
_cell.length_c   1.000
_cell.angle_alpha   90.00
_cell.angle_beta   90.00
_cell.angle_gamma   90.00
#
_symmetry.space_group_name_H-M   'P 1'
#
loop_
_entity.id
_entity.type
_entity.pdbx_description
1 polymer ?
#
loop_
_entity_poly.entity_id
_entity_poly.type
_entity_poly.pdbx_seq_one_letter_code
_entity_poly.pdbx_strand_id
1 'polypeptide(L)'
;MSQIDAVARKALEKAGLEKRFTHGLGHSFGLEIHESVRLGKGQERPLEAGMVVTVEPGVYIPGFGGVRIEDDVLVTDSGNQVLTSLAKQWDEVLGA
;
A
#
# COMPACT_ATOMS: atom_id res chain seq x y z
N MET A 1 1.02 10.58 -6.73
CA MET A 1 0.36 9.48 -5.98
C MET A 1 -0.02 8.31 -6.87
N SER A 2 -0.57 8.57 -8.04
CA SER A 2 -0.88 7.49 -9.00
C SER A 2 0.37 6.73 -9.47
N GLN A 3 1.50 7.39 -9.57
CA GLN A 3 2.76 6.74 -9.96
C GLN A 3 3.22 5.72 -8.92
N ILE A 4 3.00 5.99 -7.64
CA ILE A 4 3.35 5.06 -6.56
C ILE A 4 2.43 3.84 -6.59
N ASP A 5 1.13 4.05 -6.78
CA ASP A 5 0.18 2.96 -6.98
C ASP A 5 0.59 2.09 -8.19
N ALA A 6 1.04 2.72 -9.28
CA ALA A 6 1.46 2.01 -10.47
C ALA A 6 2.69 1.11 -10.24
N VAL A 7 3.59 1.46 -9.33
CA VAL A 7 4.74 0.60 -8.99
C VAL A 7 4.26 -0.74 -8.42
N ALA A 8 3.32 -0.70 -7.49
CA ALA A 8 2.76 -1.92 -6.89
C ALA A 8 1.99 -2.74 -7.93
N ARG A 9 1.18 -2.09 -8.77
CA ARG A 9 0.42 -2.80 -9.83
C ARG A 9 1.33 -3.47 -10.84
N LYS A 10 2.43 -2.81 -11.20
CA LYS A 10 3.43 -3.39 -12.10
C LYS A 10 4.09 -4.64 -11.53
N ALA A 11 4.40 -4.62 -10.24
CA ALA A 11 4.98 -5.79 -9.58
C ALA A 11 3.98 -6.96 -9.58
N LEU A 12 2.71 -6.70 -9.35
CA LEU A 12 1.66 -7.73 -9.39
C LEU A 12 1.39 -8.21 -10.82
N GLU A 13 1.50 -7.33 -11.81
CA GLU A 13 1.37 -7.69 -13.22
C GLU A 13 2.41 -8.74 -13.63
N LYS A 14 3.66 -8.57 -13.19
CA LYS A 14 4.72 -9.55 -13.43
C LYS A 14 4.42 -10.92 -12.85
N ALA A 15 3.66 -10.97 -11.77
CA ALA A 15 3.22 -12.22 -11.14
C ALA A 15 1.88 -12.72 -11.68
N GLY A 16 1.26 -12.02 -12.63
CA GLY A 16 -0.05 -12.38 -13.18
C GLY A 16 -1.23 -12.08 -12.24
N LEU A 17 -1.05 -11.22 -11.25
CA LEU A 17 -2.03 -10.97 -10.19
C LEU A 17 -2.65 -9.57 -10.23
N GLU A 18 -2.33 -8.75 -11.23
CA GLU A 18 -2.79 -7.36 -11.30
C GLU A 18 -4.30 -7.22 -11.17
N LYS A 19 -5.06 -8.07 -11.85
CA LYS A 19 -6.53 -8.02 -11.85
C LYS A 19 -7.14 -8.37 -10.49
N ARG A 20 -6.36 -8.93 -9.59
CA ARG A 20 -6.79 -9.31 -8.24
C ARG A 20 -6.53 -8.21 -7.20
N PHE A 21 -5.86 -7.14 -7.60
CA PHE A 21 -5.65 -5.96 -6.76
C PHE A 21 -6.72 -4.93 -7.09
N THR A 22 -7.79 -4.92 -6.30
CA THR A 22 -9.05 -4.25 -6.62
C THR A 22 -9.26 -2.89 -5.92
N HIS A 23 -8.30 -2.42 -5.15
CA HIS A 23 -8.37 -1.11 -4.48
C HIS A 23 -7.10 -0.30 -4.72
N GLY A 24 -7.06 0.94 -4.26
CA GLY A 24 -5.86 1.77 -4.31
C GLY A 24 -4.78 1.25 -3.38
N LEU A 25 -3.54 1.69 -3.58
CA LEU A 25 -2.39 1.23 -2.80
C LEU A 25 -2.48 1.68 -1.34
N GLY A 26 -3.03 2.86 -1.07
CA GLY A 26 -3.11 3.36 0.28
C GLY A 26 -3.81 4.71 0.39
N HIS A 27 -3.79 5.24 1.60
CA HIS A 27 -4.46 6.51 1.94
C HIS A 27 -3.74 7.20 3.09
N SER A 28 -3.97 8.50 3.23
CA SER A 28 -3.55 9.21 4.43
C SER A 28 -4.52 8.92 5.57
N PHE A 29 -4.03 9.05 6.78
CA PHE A 29 -4.85 8.95 7.96
C PHE A 29 -4.28 9.85 9.08
N GLY A 30 -5.10 10.14 10.06
CA GLY A 30 -4.75 10.92 11.22
C GLY A 30 -5.81 10.68 12.27
N LEU A 31 -6.59 11.71 12.62
CA LEU A 31 -7.72 11.54 13.53
C LEU A 31 -8.85 10.71 12.89
N GLU A 32 -8.94 10.71 11.56
CA GLU A 32 -9.90 9.89 10.81
C GLU A 32 -9.17 8.76 10.10
N ILE A 33 -9.87 7.63 9.89
CA ILE A 33 -9.30 6.45 9.23
C ILE A 33 -8.93 6.72 7.77
N HIS A 34 -9.72 7.57 7.09
CA HIS A 34 -9.44 8.00 5.72
C HIS A 34 -9.47 9.51 5.66
N GLU A 35 -8.34 10.10 5.30
CA GLU A 35 -8.25 11.53 5.03
C GLU A 35 -8.14 11.80 3.53
N SER A 36 -7.86 13.04 3.12
CA SER A 36 -8.00 13.48 1.74
C SER A 36 -7.00 12.88 0.74
N VAL A 37 -5.91 12.30 1.22
CA VAL A 37 -4.83 11.79 0.35
C VAL A 37 -5.02 10.31 0.08
N ARG A 38 -4.95 9.91 -1.20
CA ARG A 38 -5.06 8.51 -1.60
C ARG A 38 -3.97 8.16 -2.61
N LEU A 39 -3.38 6.99 -2.44
CA LEU A 39 -2.44 6.41 -3.40
C LEU A 39 -3.25 5.51 -4.33
N GLY A 40 -3.65 6.02 -5.48
CA GLY A 40 -4.50 5.27 -6.39
C GLY A 40 -4.49 5.83 -7.80
N LYS A 41 -5.15 5.14 -8.70
CA LYS A 41 -5.31 5.57 -10.09
C LYS A 41 -6.01 6.93 -10.14
N GLY A 42 -5.53 7.81 -11.00
CA GLY A 42 -6.12 9.13 -11.18
C GLY A 42 -5.74 10.16 -10.13
N GLN A 43 -4.94 9.80 -9.15
CA GLN A 43 -4.48 10.72 -8.10
C GLN A 43 -3.18 11.38 -8.52
N GLU A 44 -3.30 12.58 -9.10
CA GLU A 44 -2.15 13.30 -9.68
C GLU A 44 -1.36 14.13 -8.65
N ARG A 45 -1.93 14.37 -7.48
CA ARG A 45 -1.28 15.17 -6.44
C ARG A 45 0.02 14.51 -5.96
N PRO A 46 1.14 15.24 -5.86
CA PRO A 46 2.38 14.71 -5.31
C PRO A 46 2.30 14.52 -3.81
N LEU A 47 3.08 13.58 -3.28
CA LEU A 47 3.27 13.44 -1.85
C LEU A 47 4.15 14.56 -1.32
N GLU A 48 3.89 14.98 -0.10
CA GLU A 48 4.64 16.03 0.58
C GLU A 48 5.21 15.50 1.89
N ALA A 49 6.38 16.01 2.28
CA ALA A 49 7.00 15.67 3.56
C ALA A 49 6.04 15.96 4.73
N GLY A 50 6.01 15.06 5.68
CA GLY A 50 5.10 15.15 6.83
C GLY A 50 3.81 14.37 6.66
N MET A 51 3.46 13.95 5.45
CA MET A 51 2.29 13.08 5.23
C MET A 51 2.54 11.69 5.80
N VAL A 52 1.54 11.12 6.43
CA VAL A 52 1.54 9.72 6.85
C VAL A 52 0.52 8.99 5.98
N VAL A 53 0.96 7.97 5.30
CA VAL A 53 0.12 7.20 4.37
C VAL A 53 0.25 5.71 4.66
N THR A 54 -0.81 4.96 4.33
CA THR A 54 -0.72 3.51 4.31
C THR A 54 -0.18 3.04 2.98
N VAL A 55 0.54 1.92 2.97
CA VAL A 55 0.92 1.18 1.77
C VAL A 55 0.42 -0.24 1.98
N GLU A 56 -0.65 -0.61 1.28
CA GLU A 56 -1.39 -1.83 1.59
C GLU A 56 -1.81 -2.61 0.35
N PRO A 57 -0.84 -3.07 -0.47
CA PRO A 57 -1.20 -3.89 -1.62
C PRO A 57 -1.86 -5.18 -1.16
N GLY A 58 -2.88 -5.60 -1.90
CA GLY A 58 -3.62 -6.80 -1.58
C GLY A 58 -4.09 -7.54 -2.83
N VAL A 59 -4.22 -8.84 -2.71
CA VAL A 59 -4.68 -9.72 -3.77
C VAL A 59 -5.83 -10.56 -3.24
N TYR A 60 -6.94 -10.58 -3.96
CA TYR A 60 -8.16 -11.25 -3.52
C TYR A 60 -8.66 -12.17 -4.64
N ILE A 61 -8.83 -13.45 -4.33
CA ILE A 61 -9.31 -14.46 -5.27
C ILE A 61 -10.69 -14.90 -4.81
N PRO A 62 -11.76 -14.54 -5.54
CA PRO A 62 -13.13 -14.91 -5.17
C PRO A 62 -13.27 -16.41 -4.93
N GLY A 63 -13.90 -16.78 -3.81
CA GLY A 63 -14.11 -18.17 -3.43
C GLY A 63 -12.90 -18.90 -2.87
N PHE A 64 -11.73 -18.24 -2.84
CA PHE A 64 -10.50 -18.84 -2.32
C PHE A 64 -9.96 -18.09 -1.10
N GLY A 65 -9.74 -16.79 -1.22
CA GLY A 65 -9.22 -15.97 -0.14
C GLY A 65 -8.42 -14.79 -0.65
N GLY A 66 -7.75 -14.12 0.27
CA GLY A 66 -6.93 -12.96 -0.06
C GLY A 66 -5.81 -12.73 0.93
N VAL A 67 -4.85 -11.91 0.53
CA VAL A 67 -3.74 -11.46 1.36
C VAL A 67 -3.54 -9.97 1.15
N ARG A 68 -3.40 -9.22 2.25
CA ARG A 68 -3.02 -7.82 2.24
C ARG A 68 -1.90 -7.62 3.24
N ILE A 69 -0.85 -6.94 2.81
CA ILE A 69 0.28 -6.57 3.66
C ILE A 69 0.30 -5.06 3.74
N GLU A 70 0.33 -4.52 4.95
CA GLU A 70 0.15 -3.09 5.18
C GLU A 70 1.25 -2.52 6.06
N ASP A 71 1.79 -1.38 5.65
CA ASP A 71 2.68 -0.54 6.45
C ASP A 71 2.14 0.89 6.51
N ASP A 72 2.41 1.55 7.63
CA ASP A 72 2.22 2.99 7.76
C ASP A 72 3.55 3.66 7.49
N VAL A 73 3.55 4.67 6.64
CA VAL A 73 4.78 5.29 6.12
C VAL A 73 4.72 6.80 6.29
N LEU A 74 5.75 7.36 6.92
CA LEU A 74 5.96 8.80 6.99
C LEU A 74 6.76 9.25 5.77
N VAL A 75 6.24 10.21 5.03
CA VAL A 75 6.95 10.84 3.91
C VAL A 75 7.92 11.87 4.47
N THR A 76 9.19 11.81 4.06
CA THR A 76 10.23 12.74 4.49
C THR A 76 10.78 13.53 3.31
N ASP A 77 11.58 14.56 3.56
CA ASP A 77 12.19 15.37 2.50
C ASP A 77 13.09 14.56 1.56
N SER A 78 13.72 13.52 2.09
CA SER A 78 14.70 12.71 1.33
C SER A 78 14.20 11.29 1.00
N GLY A 79 12.99 10.94 1.39
CA GLY A 79 12.47 9.59 1.15
C GLY A 79 11.29 9.26 2.06
N ASN A 80 11.44 8.22 2.87
CA ASN A 80 10.36 7.77 3.74
C ASN A 80 10.90 7.05 4.98
N GLN A 81 10.03 6.91 5.98
CA GLN A 81 10.28 6.11 7.16
C GLN A 81 9.08 5.20 7.39
N VAL A 82 9.31 3.90 7.44
CA VAL A 82 8.27 2.92 7.75
C VAL A 82 8.07 2.93 9.27
N LEU A 83 6.84 3.20 9.69
CA LEU A 83 6.48 3.35 11.12
C LEU A 83 6.09 2.01 11.75
N THR A 84 5.54 1.10 10.98
CA THR A 84 5.10 -0.21 11.46
C THR A 84 6.25 -1.20 11.47
N SER A 85 6.26 -2.11 12.46
CA SER A 85 7.36 -3.06 12.66
C SER A 85 6.90 -4.51 12.75
N LEU A 86 5.62 -4.80 12.52
CA LEU A 86 5.12 -6.16 12.51
C LEU A 86 5.76 -6.98 11.39
N ALA A 87 5.98 -8.26 11.65
CA ALA A 87 6.56 -9.18 10.67
C ALA A 87 5.67 -9.30 9.43
N LYS A 88 6.28 -9.34 8.24
CA LYS A 88 5.58 -9.40 6.96
C LYS A 88 6.02 -10.55 6.07
N GLN A 89 7.16 -11.15 6.37
CA GLN A 89 7.65 -12.29 5.60
C GLN A 89 6.80 -13.54 5.91
N TRP A 90 6.57 -14.34 4.89
CA TRP A 90 5.70 -15.52 4.98
C TRP A 90 6.08 -16.46 6.14
N ASP A 91 7.33 -16.79 6.25
CA ASP A 91 7.85 -17.68 7.30
C ASP A 91 7.72 -17.06 8.70
N GLU A 92 7.95 -15.77 8.84
CA GLU A 92 7.82 -15.05 10.11
C GLU A 92 6.36 -14.99 10.57
N VAL A 93 5.43 -14.69 9.64
CA VAL A 93 4.00 -14.53 9.94
C VAL A 93 3.36 -15.87 10.31
N LEU A 94 3.70 -16.94 9.60
CA LEU A 94 3.13 -18.27 9.82
C LEU A 94 3.91 -19.11 10.83
N GLY A 95 5.04 -18.62 11.30
CA GLY A 95 5.87 -19.35 12.25
C GLY A 95 6.53 -20.61 11.66
N ALA A 96 6.68 -20.62 10.35
CA ALA A 96 7.23 -21.78 9.63
C ALA A 96 8.75 -21.68 9.48
#